data_2be354eb8398c136d0f4b184ead67132
#
_entry.id   2be354eb8398c136d0f4b184ead67132
#
_cell.length_a   1.000
_cell.length_b   1.000
_cell.length_c   1.000
_cell.angle_alpha   90.00
_cell.angle_beta   90.00
_cell.angle_gamma   90.00
#
_symmetry.space_group_name_H-M   'P 1'
#
loop_
_entity.id
_entity.type
_entity.pdbx_description
1 polymer ?
#
loop_
_entity_poly.entity_id
_entity_poly.type
_entity_poly.pdbx_seq_one_letter_code
_entity_poly.pdbx_strand_id
1 'polypeptide(L)'
;MWKMIRPENAIEQMVVTVRFSEPLSSLVSKRIIRELERSTSNVGLTNRQAVQGFQLNMQAAGQNFVPVAMPGMLFQSTSVFRVNDEVVNQISQQVEFQPTHLAYSTWTYKSWDKERETLTRLLLPAIETAVQSITIGAVRLQYLDRFVFDGDKAAVQARDLLNDETDLIAPNIFTAPDLYHSHTGRFDNVTSRSRRLSQVNVDSQDMLSDGQPDALAGRRTISLLTALEDQFLESGKEFSSEEVAGFLSSQLDDLHVHALALSKRVINNKFAQEHRLPHE
;
A
#
# COMPACT_ATOMS: atom_id res chain seq x y z
N MET A 1 25.88 -7.55 3.83
CA MET A 1 25.06 -8.01 2.67
C MET A 1 23.62 -7.60 2.86
N TRP A 2 22.87 -7.42 1.78
CA TRP A 2 21.43 -7.13 1.83
C TRP A 2 20.62 -8.37 2.21
N LYS A 3 19.54 -8.19 2.94
CA LYS A 3 18.57 -9.23 3.33
C LYS A 3 17.16 -8.66 3.21
N MET A 4 16.19 -9.50 2.90
CA MET A 4 14.78 -9.15 3.02
C MET A 4 14.43 -8.91 4.50
N ILE A 5 13.48 -8.01 4.77
CA ILE A 5 13.02 -7.74 6.15
C ILE A 5 12.40 -8.98 6.79
N ARG A 6 11.83 -9.87 5.99
CA ARG A 6 11.29 -11.16 6.40
C ARG A 6 11.96 -12.29 5.61
N PRO A 7 12.16 -13.46 6.21
CA PRO A 7 12.81 -14.58 5.51
C PRO A 7 12.03 -15.06 4.27
N GLU A 8 10.69 -14.96 4.31
CA GLU A 8 9.81 -15.50 3.28
C GLU A 8 9.52 -14.52 2.14
N ASN A 9 9.61 -13.21 2.38
CA ASN A 9 9.39 -12.17 1.34
C ASN A 9 9.90 -10.79 1.80
N ALA A 10 10.08 -9.89 0.85
CA ALA A 10 10.50 -8.51 1.11
C ALA A 10 9.32 -7.58 1.43
N ILE A 11 8.06 -8.02 1.21
CA ILE A 11 6.88 -7.16 1.32
C ILE A 11 6.61 -6.83 2.79
N GLU A 12 6.87 -5.59 3.16
CA GLU A 12 6.56 -5.03 4.47
C GLU A 12 5.09 -4.66 4.56
N GLN A 13 4.54 -4.10 3.47
CA GLN A 13 3.15 -3.67 3.39
C GLN A 13 2.59 -3.86 1.97
N MET A 14 1.33 -4.28 1.89
CA MET A 14 0.53 -4.20 0.67
C MET A 14 -0.68 -3.30 0.93
N VAL A 15 -1.04 -2.46 -0.05
CA VAL A 15 -2.23 -1.59 0.01
C VAL A 15 -3.01 -1.72 -1.29
N VAL A 16 -4.32 -1.93 -1.15
CA VAL A 16 -5.29 -1.81 -2.25
C VAL A 16 -6.22 -0.64 -1.94
N THR A 17 -6.46 0.21 -2.92
CA THR A 17 -7.39 1.35 -2.80
C THR A 17 -8.36 1.36 -3.97
N VAL A 18 -9.65 1.43 -3.67
CA VAL A 18 -10.71 1.72 -4.64
C VAL A 18 -11.20 3.14 -4.38
N ARG A 19 -10.99 4.02 -5.34
CA ARG A 19 -11.39 5.43 -5.27
C ARG A 19 -12.66 5.65 -6.06
N PHE A 20 -13.59 6.37 -5.49
CA PHE A 20 -14.84 6.76 -6.14
C PHE A 20 -14.65 8.02 -6.99
N SER A 21 -15.48 8.19 -8.02
CA SER A 21 -15.42 9.37 -8.91
C SER A 21 -15.76 10.67 -8.18
N GLU A 22 -16.63 10.61 -7.19
CA GLU A 22 -17.04 11.72 -6.32
C GLU A 22 -17.25 11.22 -4.87
N PRO A 23 -17.34 12.13 -3.90
CA PRO A 23 -17.64 11.76 -2.52
C PRO A 23 -19.04 11.16 -2.36
N LEU A 24 -19.12 10.03 -1.69
CA LEU A 24 -20.38 9.37 -1.34
C LEU A 24 -21.24 10.22 -0.41
N SER A 25 -22.55 10.16 -0.59
CA SER A 25 -23.50 10.81 0.32
C SER A 25 -23.42 10.21 1.73
N SER A 26 -23.82 10.98 2.74
CA SER A 26 -23.82 10.53 4.13
C SER A 26 -24.71 9.29 4.38
N LEU A 27 -25.78 9.13 3.60
CA LEU A 27 -26.66 7.97 3.68
C LEU A 27 -25.97 6.69 3.16
N VAL A 28 -25.32 6.77 2.01
CA VAL A 28 -24.57 5.67 1.41
C VAL A 28 -23.37 5.32 2.29
N SER A 29 -22.62 6.30 2.77
CA SER A 29 -21.51 6.11 3.70
C SER A 29 -21.91 5.34 4.95
N LYS A 30 -23.06 5.65 5.55
CA LYS A 30 -23.58 4.90 6.71
C LYS A 30 -23.94 3.45 6.38
N ARG A 31 -24.42 3.17 5.16
CA ARG A 31 -24.69 1.78 4.73
C ARG A 31 -23.38 1.02 4.55
N ILE A 32 -22.40 1.60 3.88
CA ILE A 32 -21.08 1.02 3.69
C ILE A 32 -20.41 0.70 5.02
N ILE A 33 -20.42 1.63 5.98
CA ILE A 33 -19.86 1.39 7.32
C ILE A 33 -20.51 0.15 7.97
N ARG A 34 -21.83 -0.03 7.85
CA ARG A 34 -22.53 -1.21 8.40
C ARG A 34 -22.12 -2.52 7.70
N GLU A 35 -21.92 -2.50 6.37
CA GLU A 35 -21.41 -3.67 5.65
C GLU A 35 -19.98 -4.01 6.07
N LEU A 36 -19.12 -3.00 6.19
CA LEU A 36 -17.76 -3.17 6.69
C LEU A 36 -17.74 -3.68 8.14
N GLU A 37 -18.64 -3.21 9.02
CA GLU A 37 -18.77 -3.72 10.38
C GLU A 37 -19.06 -5.23 10.41
N ARG A 38 -19.84 -5.71 9.47
CA ARG A 38 -20.15 -7.16 9.35
C ARG A 38 -18.98 -7.93 8.79
N SER A 39 -18.43 -7.48 7.64
CA SER A 39 -17.35 -8.19 6.96
C SER A 39 -16.06 -8.23 7.80
N THR A 40 -15.68 -7.11 8.43
CA THR A 40 -14.47 -7.00 9.25
C THR A 40 -14.54 -7.79 10.54
N SER A 41 -15.72 -7.85 11.19
CA SER A 41 -15.90 -8.67 12.40
C SER A 41 -15.66 -10.15 12.13
N ASN A 42 -16.06 -10.65 10.96
CA ASN A 42 -15.91 -12.06 10.57
C ASN A 42 -14.44 -12.48 10.35
N VAL A 43 -13.53 -11.52 10.18
CA VAL A 43 -12.09 -11.77 9.96
C VAL A 43 -11.21 -11.21 11.07
N GLY A 44 -11.79 -10.74 12.17
CA GLY A 44 -11.04 -10.32 13.36
C GLY A 44 -10.50 -8.89 13.33
N LEU A 45 -10.96 -8.02 12.41
CA LEU A 45 -10.66 -6.58 12.46
C LEU A 45 -11.65 -5.90 13.42
N THR A 46 -11.45 -6.09 14.71
CA THR A 46 -12.41 -5.68 15.75
C THR A 46 -12.14 -4.30 16.34
N ASN A 47 -10.94 -3.76 16.19
CA ASN A 47 -10.62 -2.41 16.64
C ASN A 47 -11.20 -1.39 15.63
N ARG A 48 -12.00 -0.44 16.14
CA ARG A 48 -12.71 0.55 15.33
C ARG A 48 -12.36 1.95 15.78
N GLN A 49 -12.03 2.80 14.83
CA GLN A 49 -11.70 4.20 15.09
C GLN A 49 -12.35 5.08 14.05
N ALA A 50 -12.98 6.18 14.49
CA ALA A 50 -13.43 7.22 13.57
C ALA A 50 -12.22 7.92 12.93
N VAL A 51 -12.31 8.21 11.64
CA VAL A 51 -11.27 9.02 10.98
C VAL A 51 -11.34 10.43 11.52
N GLN A 52 -10.21 10.95 11.97
CA GLN A 52 -10.07 12.31 12.46
C GLN A 52 -9.32 13.15 11.43
N GLY A 53 -9.87 14.30 11.10
CA GLY A 53 -9.20 15.33 10.30
C GLY A 53 -8.87 16.56 11.16
N PHE A 54 -8.11 17.47 10.60
CA PHE A 54 -7.82 18.74 11.23
C PHE A 54 -8.36 19.88 10.35
N GLN A 55 -9.10 20.81 10.96
CA GLN A 55 -9.54 22.01 10.29
C GLN A 55 -8.67 23.18 10.77
N LEU A 56 -8.10 23.94 9.81
CA LEU A 56 -7.39 25.16 10.10
C LEU A 56 -8.40 26.27 10.44
N ASN A 57 -8.41 26.74 11.67
CA ASN A 57 -9.22 27.88 12.06
C ASN A 57 -8.40 29.18 11.92
N MET A 58 -8.76 29.99 10.91
CA MET A 58 -8.07 31.24 10.58
C MET A 58 -8.65 32.47 11.32
N GLN A 59 -9.60 32.32 12.23
CA GLN A 59 -10.33 33.43 12.85
C GLN A 59 -9.66 33.98 14.13
N ALA A 60 -8.66 33.37 14.66
CA ALA A 60 -7.93 33.86 15.84
C ALA A 60 -6.51 34.25 15.45
N ALA A 61 -5.91 35.21 16.21
CA ALA A 61 -4.52 35.69 16.06
C ALA A 61 -3.50 34.56 16.36
N GLY A 62 -3.64 33.42 15.75
CA GLY A 62 -2.80 32.24 15.82
C GLY A 62 -3.44 31.11 15.00
N GLN A 63 -2.63 30.44 14.21
CA GLN A 63 -3.10 29.26 13.45
C GLN A 63 -3.33 28.10 14.43
N ASN A 64 -4.59 27.78 14.72
CA ASN A 64 -4.96 26.65 15.56
C ASN A 64 -5.56 25.53 14.71
N PHE A 65 -4.99 24.34 14.78
CA PHE A 65 -5.56 23.15 14.21
C PHE A 65 -6.58 22.56 15.20
N VAL A 66 -7.84 22.45 14.78
CA VAL A 66 -8.89 21.85 15.58
C VAL A 66 -9.19 20.47 15.01
N PRO A 67 -9.16 19.39 15.81
CA PRO A 67 -9.60 18.07 15.37
C PRO A 67 -11.07 18.10 14.96
N VAL A 68 -11.37 17.59 13.79
CA VAL A 68 -12.76 17.46 13.27
C VAL A 68 -13.00 16.01 12.94
N ALA A 69 -14.14 15.47 13.38
CA ALA A 69 -14.57 14.13 12.97
C ALA A 69 -14.88 14.15 11.47
N MET A 70 -14.13 13.38 10.71
CA MET A 70 -14.42 13.15 9.28
C MET A 70 -15.40 11.98 9.12
N PRO A 71 -16.26 11.99 8.10
CA PRO A 71 -17.17 10.90 7.83
C PRO A 71 -16.37 9.69 7.27
N GLY A 72 -15.69 8.97 8.14
CA GLY A 72 -14.88 7.80 7.80
C GLY A 72 -14.67 6.90 8.99
N MET A 73 -14.23 5.67 8.73
CA MET A 73 -14.00 4.65 9.74
C MET A 73 -12.76 3.82 9.42
N LEU A 74 -11.97 3.51 10.44
CA LEU A 74 -10.88 2.54 10.40
C LEU A 74 -11.31 1.28 11.14
N PHE A 75 -11.02 0.13 10.54
CA PHE A 75 -11.17 -1.20 11.14
C PHE A 75 -9.80 -1.86 11.14
N GLN A 76 -9.33 -2.30 12.28
CA GLN A 76 -7.97 -2.78 12.44
C GLN A 76 -7.93 -4.10 13.20
N SER A 77 -6.97 -4.94 12.85
CA SER A 77 -6.48 -6.02 13.69
C SER A 77 -5.04 -5.72 14.11
N THR A 78 -4.68 -6.16 15.31
CA THR A 78 -3.33 -6.06 15.84
C THR A 78 -2.76 -7.45 16.07
N SER A 79 -1.48 -7.62 15.77
CA SER A 79 -0.71 -8.80 16.16
C SER A 79 0.23 -8.45 17.29
N VAL A 80 0.38 -9.40 18.21
CA VAL A 80 1.26 -9.25 19.36
C VAL A 80 2.60 -9.84 19.00
N PHE A 81 3.64 -9.05 19.07
CA PHE A 81 5.02 -9.50 18.89
C PHE A 81 5.78 -9.36 20.20
N ARG A 82 6.67 -10.30 20.48
CA ARG A 82 7.66 -10.15 21.55
C ARG A 82 8.99 -9.69 20.96
N VAL A 83 9.44 -8.53 21.44
CA VAL A 83 10.71 -7.94 21.06
C VAL A 83 11.48 -7.66 22.35
N ASN A 84 12.64 -8.30 22.56
CA ASN A 84 13.47 -8.14 23.77
C ASN A 84 12.68 -8.25 25.09
N ASP A 85 11.82 -9.27 25.22
CA ASP A 85 10.88 -9.48 26.33
C ASP A 85 9.76 -8.44 26.50
N GLU A 86 9.71 -7.41 25.67
CA GLU A 86 8.58 -6.47 25.61
C GLU A 86 7.49 -6.97 24.66
N VAL A 87 6.24 -6.72 25.05
CA VAL A 87 5.07 -7.03 24.22
C VAL A 87 4.73 -5.80 23.39
N VAL A 88 4.93 -5.88 22.08
CA VAL A 88 4.60 -4.82 21.14
C VAL A 88 3.34 -5.20 20.36
N ASN A 89 2.33 -4.34 20.41
CA ASN A 89 1.14 -4.45 19.58
C ASN A 89 1.36 -3.68 18.27
N GLN A 90 1.33 -4.40 17.15
CA GLN A 90 1.48 -3.80 15.83
C GLN A 90 0.23 -4.06 14.98
N ILE A 91 -0.20 -3.07 14.21
CA ILE A 91 -1.29 -3.24 13.26
C ILE A 91 -0.86 -4.30 12.24
N SER A 92 -1.68 -5.32 12.06
CA SER A 92 -1.44 -6.41 11.10
C SER A 92 -2.26 -6.24 9.82
N GLN A 93 -3.51 -5.78 9.95
CA GLN A 93 -4.41 -5.49 8.84
C GLN A 93 -5.27 -4.28 9.17
N GLN A 94 -5.67 -3.55 8.13
CA GLN A 94 -6.53 -2.38 8.26
C GLN A 94 -7.46 -2.27 7.05
N VAL A 95 -8.73 -1.94 7.32
CA VAL A 95 -9.65 -1.40 6.31
C VAL A 95 -9.93 0.05 6.68
N GLU A 96 -9.74 0.94 5.74
CA GLU A 96 -10.07 2.35 5.84
C GLU A 96 -11.20 2.68 4.89
N PHE A 97 -12.24 3.30 5.41
CA PHE A 97 -13.32 3.88 4.62
C PHE A 97 -13.35 5.40 4.81
N GLN A 98 -13.37 6.10 3.70
CA GLN A 98 -13.74 7.52 3.61
C GLN A 98 -14.74 7.70 2.46
N PRO A 99 -15.54 8.81 2.44
CA PRO A 99 -16.51 9.02 1.35
C PRO A 99 -15.91 9.01 -0.05
N THR A 100 -14.62 9.25 -0.18
CA THR A 100 -13.89 9.29 -1.45
C THR A 100 -13.23 7.99 -1.85
N HIS A 101 -13.02 7.08 -0.90
CA HIS A 101 -12.31 5.83 -1.17
C HIS A 101 -12.52 4.75 -0.09
N LEU A 102 -12.22 3.52 -0.47
CA LEU A 102 -12.11 2.36 0.40
C LEU A 102 -10.72 1.75 0.19
N ALA A 103 -9.98 1.53 1.27
CA ALA A 103 -8.65 0.94 1.22
C ALA A 103 -8.51 -0.25 2.17
N TYR A 104 -7.72 -1.24 1.75
CA TYR A 104 -7.24 -2.34 2.58
C TYR A 104 -5.73 -2.31 2.63
N SER A 105 -5.16 -2.45 3.82
CA SER A 105 -3.73 -2.54 4.06
C SER A 105 -3.41 -3.79 4.87
N THR A 106 -2.35 -4.49 4.53
CA THR A 106 -1.79 -5.60 5.32
C THR A 106 -0.30 -5.43 5.53
N TRP A 107 0.15 -5.70 6.76
CA TRP A 107 1.56 -5.79 7.16
C TRP A 107 1.98 -7.24 7.41
N THR A 108 1.10 -8.20 7.08
CA THR A 108 1.33 -9.64 7.25
C THR A 108 1.09 -10.39 5.94
N TYR A 109 1.50 -9.78 4.83
CA TYR A 109 1.39 -10.37 3.49
C TYR A 109 2.00 -11.77 3.44
N LYS A 110 1.29 -12.73 2.81
CA LYS A 110 1.75 -14.11 2.65
C LYS A 110 1.83 -14.54 1.19
N SER A 111 0.76 -14.33 0.44
CA SER A 111 0.69 -14.63 -0.99
C SER A 111 -0.48 -13.88 -1.61
N TRP A 112 -0.39 -13.62 -2.91
CA TRP A 112 -1.45 -12.92 -3.64
C TRP A 112 -2.81 -13.60 -3.52
N ASP A 113 -2.87 -14.92 -3.70
CA ASP A 113 -4.13 -15.66 -3.63
C ASP A 113 -4.86 -15.47 -2.29
N LYS A 114 -4.12 -15.52 -1.18
CA LYS A 114 -4.70 -15.30 0.16
C LYS A 114 -5.18 -13.87 0.36
N GLU A 115 -4.39 -12.90 -0.10
CA GLU A 115 -4.78 -11.50 0.01
C GLU A 115 -5.96 -11.17 -0.89
N ARG A 116 -6.02 -11.72 -2.13
CA ARG A 116 -7.15 -11.57 -3.04
C ARG A 116 -8.45 -12.13 -2.43
N GLU A 117 -8.41 -13.31 -1.82
CA GLU A 117 -9.56 -13.88 -1.11
C GLU A 117 -10.01 -12.97 0.05
N THR A 118 -9.06 -12.46 0.82
CA THR A 118 -9.31 -11.54 1.95
C THR A 118 -9.93 -10.23 1.47
N LEU A 119 -9.37 -9.64 0.40
CA LEU A 119 -9.88 -8.42 -0.24
C LEU A 119 -11.33 -8.59 -0.71
N THR A 120 -11.60 -9.67 -1.43
CA THR A 120 -12.96 -9.97 -1.92
C THR A 120 -13.94 -10.06 -0.76
N ARG A 121 -13.62 -10.81 0.27
CA ARG A 121 -14.49 -10.99 1.44
C ARG A 121 -14.72 -9.69 2.23
N LEU A 122 -13.69 -8.85 2.34
CA LEU A 122 -13.75 -7.62 3.14
C LEU A 122 -14.39 -6.45 2.40
N LEU A 123 -13.94 -6.19 1.16
CA LEU A 123 -14.27 -4.95 0.46
C LEU A 123 -15.46 -5.08 -0.47
N LEU A 124 -15.67 -6.24 -1.09
CA LEU A 124 -16.66 -6.40 -2.14
C LEU A 124 -18.09 -5.99 -1.69
N PRO A 125 -18.62 -6.39 -0.52
CA PRO A 125 -19.98 -5.99 -0.11
C PRO A 125 -20.15 -4.47 0.02
N ALA A 126 -19.09 -3.80 0.47
CA ALA A 126 -19.08 -2.34 0.59
C ALA A 126 -19.02 -1.65 -0.79
N ILE A 127 -18.23 -2.20 -1.71
CA ILE A 127 -18.11 -1.69 -3.07
C ILE A 127 -19.41 -1.92 -3.86
N GLU A 128 -20.04 -3.08 -3.75
CA GLU A 128 -21.37 -3.38 -4.33
C GLU A 128 -22.43 -2.37 -3.87
N THR A 129 -22.36 -1.99 -2.59
CA THR A 129 -23.25 -0.93 -2.06
C THR A 129 -22.91 0.45 -2.65
N ALA A 130 -21.64 0.76 -2.83
CA ALA A 130 -21.19 2.05 -3.38
C ALA A 130 -21.60 2.23 -4.84
N VAL A 131 -21.37 1.21 -5.68
CA VAL A 131 -21.61 1.29 -7.15
C VAL A 131 -23.08 1.41 -7.53
N GLN A 132 -24.01 1.16 -6.59
CA GLN A 132 -25.43 1.48 -6.79
C GLN A 132 -25.69 2.99 -6.90
N SER A 133 -24.78 3.83 -6.49
CA SER A 133 -24.97 5.28 -6.39
C SER A 133 -23.85 6.09 -7.04
N ILE A 134 -22.69 5.50 -7.29
CA ILE A 134 -21.52 6.20 -7.78
C ILE A 134 -20.64 5.28 -8.61
N THR A 135 -19.82 5.87 -9.48
CA THR A 135 -18.87 5.12 -10.31
C THR A 135 -17.50 4.96 -9.62
N ILE A 136 -16.73 3.95 -10.05
CA ILE A 136 -15.34 3.79 -9.62
C ILE A 136 -14.46 4.73 -10.46
N GLY A 137 -13.73 5.62 -9.80
CA GLY A 137 -12.81 6.57 -10.42
C GLY A 137 -11.40 6.01 -10.60
N ALA A 138 -10.93 5.14 -9.69
CA ALA A 138 -9.64 4.47 -9.83
C ALA A 138 -9.53 3.21 -8.95
N VAL A 139 -8.65 2.29 -9.38
CA VAL A 139 -8.20 1.14 -8.58
C VAL A 139 -6.69 1.18 -8.51
N ARG A 140 -6.13 1.09 -7.30
CA ARG A 140 -4.69 1.14 -7.03
C ARG A 140 -4.26 -0.10 -6.25
N LEU A 141 -3.13 -0.68 -6.64
CA LEU A 141 -2.38 -1.68 -5.89
C LEU A 141 -0.97 -1.16 -5.63
N GLN A 142 -0.49 -1.32 -4.41
CA GLN A 142 0.81 -0.86 -3.98
C GLN A 142 1.48 -1.92 -3.11
N TYR A 143 2.77 -2.15 -3.36
CA TYR A 143 3.66 -2.92 -2.52
C TYR A 143 4.78 -2.02 -1.99
N LEU A 144 5.09 -2.17 -0.72
CA LEU A 144 6.28 -1.62 -0.10
C LEU A 144 7.17 -2.79 0.32
N ASP A 145 8.25 -2.99 -0.41
CA ASP A 145 9.29 -3.96 -0.06
C ASP A 145 10.34 -3.27 0.79
N ARG A 146 10.89 -4.00 1.77
CA ARG A 146 12.01 -3.49 2.57
C ARG A 146 13.16 -4.48 2.62
N PHE A 147 14.35 -3.93 2.43
CA PHE A 147 15.62 -4.64 2.51
C PHE A 147 16.49 -3.99 3.59
N VAL A 148 17.20 -4.82 4.35
CA VAL A 148 18.05 -4.38 5.46
C VAL A 148 19.48 -4.80 5.17
N PHE A 149 20.44 -3.89 5.31
CA PHE A 149 21.85 -4.23 5.17
C PHE A 149 22.41 -4.78 6.47
N ASP A 150 22.97 -5.99 6.40
CA ASP A 150 23.63 -6.66 7.50
C ASP A 150 25.14 -6.50 7.35
N GLY A 151 25.70 -5.51 8.07
CA GLY A 151 27.12 -5.15 8.02
C GLY A 151 27.38 -3.67 8.30
N ASP A 152 28.61 -3.25 8.09
CA ASP A 152 29.03 -1.86 8.23
C ASP A 152 28.37 -0.99 7.14
N LYS A 153 27.76 0.12 7.54
CA LYS A 153 27.13 1.08 6.62
C LYS A 153 28.09 1.61 5.55
N ALA A 154 29.38 1.75 5.88
CA ALA A 154 30.39 2.18 4.92
C ALA A 154 30.60 1.20 3.76
N ALA A 155 30.19 -0.07 3.92
CA ALA A 155 30.27 -1.10 2.90
C ALA A 155 28.98 -1.24 2.05
N VAL A 156 27.98 -0.39 2.26
CA VAL A 156 26.71 -0.43 1.52
C VAL A 156 26.95 -0.05 0.07
N GLN A 157 26.49 -0.90 -0.84
CA GLN A 157 26.43 -0.61 -2.27
C GLN A 157 25.02 -0.86 -2.78
N ALA A 158 24.43 0.16 -3.43
CA ALA A 158 23.10 0.04 -4.01
C ALA A 158 23.02 -1.06 -5.08
N ARG A 159 24.10 -1.23 -5.86
CA ARG A 159 24.21 -2.23 -6.96
C ARG A 159 24.11 -3.69 -6.48
N ASP A 160 24.41 -3.96 -5.23
CA ASP A 160 24.27 -5.32 -4.68
C ASP A 160 22.81 -5.73 -4.53
N LEU A 161 21.88 -4.75 -4.48
CA LEU A 161 20.45 -4.96 -4.35
C LEU A 161 19.68 -4.51 -5.59
N LEU A 162 20.05 -3.36 -6.17
CA LEU A 162 19.30 -2.70 -7.22
C LEU A 162 19.98 -2.89 -8.58
N ASN A 163 19.17 -3.00 -9.61
CA ASN A 163 19.66 -3.11 -11.00
C ASN A 163 20.07 -1.73 -11.52
N ASP A 164 21.34 -1.54 -11.82
CA ASP A 164 21.90 -0.26 -12.32
C ASP A 164 21.68 -0.03 -13.82
N GLU A 165 21.14 -1.03 -14.53
CA GLU A 165 20.76 -0.92 -15.94
C GLU A 165 19.29 -0.50 -16.13
N THR A 166 18.51 -0.37 -15.04
CA THR A 166 17.09 0.00 -15.12
C THR A 166 16.90 1.49 -15.42
N ASP A 167 15.90 1.80 -16.24
CA ASP A 167 15.44 3.18 -16.49
C ASP A 167 14.44 3.69 -15.43
N LEU A 168 14.10 2.85 -14.44
CA LEU A 168 13.14 3.17 -13.37
C LEU A 168 13.79 3.83 -12.15
N ILE A 169 15.11 3.87 -12.08
CA ILE A 169 15.88 4.47 -10.99
C ILE A 169 16.83 5.52 -11.57
N ALA A 170 16.94 6.65 -10.88
CA ALA A 170 17.87 7.69 -11.27
C ALA A 170 19.33 7.19 -11.15
N PRO A 171 20.18 7.27 -12.21
CA PRO A 171 21.52 6.67 -12.21
C PRO A 171 22.46 7.20 -11.13
N ASN A 172 22.24 8.43 -10.66
CA ASN A 172 23.08 9.07 -9.64
C ASN A 172 23.01 8.39 -8.27
N ILE A 173 21.97 7.58 -7.97
CA ILE A 173 21.89 6.86 -6.69
C ILE A 173 23.00 5.82 -6.55
N PHE A 174 23.47 5.23 -7.65
CA PHE A 174 24.54 4.22 -7.66
C PHE A 174 25.94 4.78 -7.36
N THR A 175 26.06 6.10 -7.32
CA THR A 175 27.28 6.83 -6.94
C THR A 175 27.07 7.67 -5.69
N ALA A 176 25.87 7.65 -5.11
CA ALA A 176 25.57 8.40 -3.89
C ALA A 176 26.37 7.81 -2.70
N PRO A 177 27.06 8.66 -1.92
CA PRO A 177 27.91 8.17 -0.83
C PRO A 177 27.13 7.76 0.41
N ASP A 178 25.86 8.18 0.53
CA ASP A 178 25.04 8.01 1.74
C ASP A 178 23.56 7.80 1.39
N LEU A 179 22.66 8.52 2.05
CA LEU A 179 21.20 8.41 1.86
C LEU A 179 20.78 9.01 0.52
N TYR A 180 19.77 8.40 -0.09
CA TYR A 180 19.21 8.88 -1.35
C TYR A 180 17.72 8.50 -1.45
N HIS A 181 17.04 9.17 -2.36
CA HIS A 181 15.74 8.75 -2.86
C HIS A 181 15.67 8.93 -4.37
N SER A 182 14.90 8.06 -5.01
CA SER A 182 14.59 8.14 -6.44
C SER A 182 13.12 7.82 -6.62
N HIS A 183 12.36 8.78 -7.13
CA HIS A 183 10.92 8.63 -7.38
C HIS A 183 10.66 8.79 -8.86
N THR A 184 10.14 7.74 -9.48
CA THR A 184 9.82 7.70 -10.90
C THR A 184 8.36 7.32 -11.08
N GLY A 185 7.68 8.00 -11.99
CA GLY A 185 6.30 7.70 -12.34
C GLY A 185 5.97 8.12 -13.76
N ARG A 186 5.11 7.33 -14.41
CA ARG A 186 4.62 7.64 -15.75
C ARG A 186 3.17 7.23 -15.89
N PHE A 187 2.49 7.89 -16.84
CA PHE A 187 1.15 7.53 -17.27
C PHE A 187 1.19 6.87 -18.65
N ASP A 188 0.54 5.72 -18.75
CA ASP A 188 0.33 5.03 -20.02
C ASP A 188 -1.19 4.91 -20.26
N ASN A 189 -1.65 5.12 -21.50
CA ASN A 189 -3.05 4.87 -21.84
C ASN A 189 -3.29 3.36 -21.93
N VAL A 190 -4.20 2.84 -21.11
CA VAL A 190 -4.63 1.43 -21.15
C VAL A 190 -5.73 1.26 -22.20
N THR A 191 -6.68 2.21 -22.21
CA THR A 191 -7.73 2.31 -23.23
C THR A 191 -7.95 3.78 -23.56
N SER A 192 -8.88 4.08 -24.48
CA SER A 192 -9.31 5.46 -24.76
C SER A 192 -9.97 6.14 -23.54
N ARG A 193 -10.41 5.36 -22.53
CA ARG A 193 -11.13 5.85 -21.34
C ARG A 193 -10.43 5.52 -20.01
N SER A 194 -9.22 4.99 -20.05
CA SER A 194 -8.45 4.69 -18.85
C SER A 194 -6.97 4.85 -19.08
N ARG A 195 -6.28 5.33 -18.05
CA ARG A 195 -4.83 5.43 -18.02
C ARG A 195 -4.27 4.78 -16.77
N ARG A 196 -3.08 4.22 -16.87
CA ARG A 196 -2.34 3.62 -15.76
C ARG A 196 -1.23 4.55 -15.31
N LEU A 197 -1.22 4.90 -14.04
CA LEU A 197 -0.04 5.43 -13.37
C LEU A 197 0.80 4.27 -12.87
N SER A 198 2.04 4.19 -13.32
CA SER A 198 3.06 3.28 -12.79
C SER A 198 4.08 4.10 -12.00
N GLN A 199 4.31 3.73 -10.73
CA GLN A 199 5.27 4.41 -9.83
C GLN A 199 6.26 3.42 -9.25
N VAL A 200 7.52 3.86 -9.20
CA VAL A 200 8.61 3.19 -8.50
C VAL A 200 9.33 4.24 -7.65
N ASN A 201 9.34 4.04 -6.34
CA ASN A 201 10.11 4.89 -5.42
C ASN A 201 11.12 4.02 -4.68
N VAL A 202 12.35 4.47 -4.65
CA VAL A 202 13.46 3.83 -3.93
C VAL A 202 14.01 4.82 -2.92
N ASP A 203 13.94 4.47 -1.64
CA ASP A 203 14.39 5.31 -0.54
C ASP A 203 15.42 4.56 0.30
N SER A 204 16.64 5.11 0.39
CA SER A 204 17.68 4.66 1.31
C SER A 204 17.60 5.46 2.60
N GLN A 205 17.46 4.79 3.72
CA GLN A 205 17.36 5.44 5.04
C GLN A 205 17.96 4.56 6.14
N ASP A 206 18.28 5.19 7.26
CA ASP A 206 18.62 4.44 8.47
C ASP A 206 17.37 4.13 9.27
N MET A 207 17.27 2.90 9.75
CA MET A 207 16.12 2.46 10.55
C MET A 207 16.13 3.16 11.89
N LEU A 208 15.03 3.84 12.24
CA LEU A 208 14.87 4.48 13.55
C LEU A 208 14.60 3.43 14.62
N SER A 209 14.96 3.73 15.87
CA SER A 209 14.73 2.84 17.02
C SER A 209 13.26 2.75 17.44
N ASP A 210 12.42 3.71 17.04
CA ASP A 210 11.04 3.80 17.49
C ASP A 210 10.16 2.64 16.97
N GLY A 211 9.81 1.72 17.88
CA GLY A 211 8.88 0.61 17.61
C GLY A 211 9.45 -0.54 16.76
N GLN A 212 10.75 -0.52 16.46
CA GLN A 212 11.44 -1.62 15.77
C GLN A 212 12.27 -2.45 16.74
N PRO A 213 12.55 -3.75 16.44
CA PRO A 213 13.51 -4.51 17.22
C PRO A 213 14.85 -3.77 17.31
N ASP A 214 15.43 -3.65 18.51
CA ASP A 214 16.75 -3.04 18.73
C ASP A 214 17.83 -3.58 17.79
N ALA A 215 17.72 -4.87 17.41
CA ALA A 215 18.60 -5.51 16.47
C ALA A 215 18.63 -4.87 15.07
N LEU A 216 17.61 -4.10 14.70
CA LEU A 216 17.50 -3.42 13.40
C LEU A 216 17.75 -1.91 13.52
N ALA A 217 17.72 -1.35 14.74
CA ALA A 217 17.91 0.08 14.96
C ALA A 217 19.26 0.56 14.41
N GLY A 218 19.21 1.66 13.67
CA GLY A 218 20.39 2.25 13.06
C GLY A 218 20.98 1.50 11.87
N ARG A 219 20.39 0.38 11.41
CA ARG A 219 20.84 -0.29 10.18
C ARG A 219 20.39 0.48 8.94
N ARG A 220 21.22 0.42 7.89
CA ARG A 220 20.83 0.94 6.58
C ARG A 220 19.75 0.07 5.97
N THR A 221 18.72 0.71 5.45
CA THR A 221 17.63 0.03 4.74
C THR A 221 17.39 0.68 3.38
N ILE A 222 16.88 -0.12 2.45
CA ILE A 222 16.26 0.37 1.23
C ILE A 222 14.80 -0.07 1.25
N SER A 223 13.90 0.90 1.06
CA SER A 223 12.50 0.62 0.74
C SER A 223 12.26 0.80 -0.75
N LEU A 224 11.56 -0.16 -1.35
CA LEU A 224 11.09 -0.12 -2.72
C LEU A 224 9.57 -0.09 -2.71
N LEU A 225 9.00 1.04 -3.09
CA LEU A 225 7.56 1.15 -3.32
C LEU A 225 7.29 0.96 -4.81
N THR A 226 6.49 -0.06 -5.13
CA THR A 226 5.92 -0.27 -6.46
C THR A 226 4.43 -0.06 -6.39
N ALA A 227 3.90 0.88 -7.16
CA ALA A 227 2.48 1.19 -7.17
C ALA A 227 1.94 1.34 -8.58
N LEU A 228 0.77 0.77 -8.81
CA LEU A 228 0.02 0.87 -10.05
C LEU A 228 -1.40 1.37 -9.74
N GLU A 229 -1.86 2.33 -10.52
CA GLU A 229 -3.20 2.88 -10.39
C GLU A 229 -3.85 3.03 -11.77
N ASP A 230 -4.94 2.31 -12.00
CA ASP A 230 -5.77 2.52 -13.17
C ASP A 230 -6.82 3.59 -12.86
N GLN A 231 -6.75 4.70 -13.58
CA GLN A 231 -7.65 5.84 -13.49
C GLN A 231 -8.65 5.78 -14.65
N PHE A 232 -9.94 5.78 -14.32
CA PHE A 232 -11.02 5.81 -15.30
C PHE A 232 -11.38 7.26 -15.61
N LEU A 233 -11.20 7.62 -16.87
CA LEU A 233 -11.45 8.99 -17.38
C LEU A 233 -12.94 9.15 -17.63
N GLU A 234 -13.43 10.41 -17.58
CA GLU A 234 -14.85 10.77 -17.77
C GLU A 234 -15.75 10.06 -16.73
N SER A 235 -16.49 10.60 -15.97
CA SER A 235 -17.46 10.07 -14.98
C SER A 235 -17.13 8.72 -14.28
N GLY A 236 -15.95 8.12 -14.51
CA GLY A 236 -15.57 6.83 -13.93
C GLY A 236 -16.16 5.63 -14.69
N LYS A 237 -16.00 4.43 -14.14
CA LYS A 237 -16.53 3.20 -14.71
C LYS A 237 -17.81 2.76 -13.97
N GLU A 238 -18.91 2.65 -14.71
CA GLU A 238 -20.19 2.14 -14.19
C GLU A 238 -20.19 0.61 -14.17
N PHE A 239 -20.77 0.06 -13.13
CA PHE A 239 -20.96 -1.38 -12.96
C PHE A 239 -22.32 -1.65 -12.33
N SER A 240 -22.94 -2.75 -12.72
CA SER A 240 -23.94 -3.39 -11.88
C SER A 240 -23.27 -4.08 -10.69
N SER A 241 -24.03 -4.34 -9.64
CA SER A 241 -23.52 -5.09 -8.47
C SER A 241 -23.01 -6.49 -8.84
N GLU A 242 -23.54 -7.10 -9.91
CA GLU A 242 -23.12 -8.42 -10.38
C GLU A 242 -21.80 -8.38 -11.16
N GLU A 243 -21.52 -7.28 -11.86
CA GLU A 243 -20.32 -7.13 -12.71
C GLU A 243 -19.08 -6.69 -11.91
N VAL A 244 -19.29 -5.94 -10.81
CA VAL A 244 -18.18 -5.33 -10.07
C VAL A 244 -17.24 -6.35 -9.45
N ALA A 245 -17.73 -7.51 -9.03
CA ALA A 245 -16.89 -8.58 -8.47
C ALA A 245 -15.89 -9.12 -9.50
N GLY A 246 -16.38 -9.47 -10.70
CA GLY A 246 -15.53 -9.95 -11.80
C GLY A 246 -14.54 -8.89 -12.27
N PHE A 247 -14.99 -7.64 -12.35
CA PHE A 247 -14.13 -6.52 -12.70
C PHE A 247 -13.00 -6.33 -11.69
N LEU A 248 -13.29 -6.24 -10.39
CA LEU A 248 -12.28 -6.01 -9.36
C LEU A 248 -11.26 -7.13 -9.31
N SER A 249 -11.71 -8.39 -9.39
CA SER A 249 -10.79 -9.54 -9.40
C SER A 249 -9.83 -9.46 -10.60
N SER A 250 -10.35 -9.28 -11.81
CA SER A 250 -9.52 -9.18 -13.02
C SER A 250 -8.59 -7.97 -12.99
N GLN A 251 -9.09 -6.83 -12.51
CA GLN A 251 -8.32 -5.58 -12.43
C GLN A 251 -7.16 -5.71 -11.44
N LEU A 252 -7.41 -6.28 -10.27
CA LEU A 252 -6.40 -6.46 -9.23
C LEU A 252 -5.35 -7.51 -9.63
N ASP A 253 -5.76 -8.59 -10.31
CA ASP A 253 -4.83 -9.59 -10.85
C ASP A 253 -3.90 -8.97 -11.91
N ASP A 254 -4.44 -8.14 -12.80
CA ASP A 254 -3.65 -7.42 -13.81
C ASP A 254 -2.66 -6.43 -13.17
N LEU A 255 -3.11 -5.63 -12.20
CA LEU A 255 -2.23 -4.73 -11.45
C LEU A 255 -1.13 -5.50 -10.71
N HIS A 256 -1.45 -6.66 -10.13
CA HIS A 256 -0.47 -7.51 -9.44
C HIS A 256 0.63 -8.00 -10.40
N VAL A 257 0.26 -8.55 -11.54
CA VAL A 257 1.23 -9.03 -12.55
C VAL A 257 2.15 -7.91 -13.01
N HIS A 258 1.60 -6.71 -13.27
CA HIS A 258 2.39 -5.56 -13.68
C HIS A 258 3.28 -5.01 -12.55
N ALA A 259 2.83 -5.03 -11.29
CA ALA A 259 3.64 -4.62 -10.15
C ALA A 259 4.86 -5.54 -9.97
N LEU A 260 4.67 -6.85 -10.09
CA LEU A 260 5.78 -7.81 -10.07
C LEU A 260 6.77 -7.56 -11.23
N ALA A 261 6.26 -7.25 -12.42
CA ALA A 261 7.13 -6.95 -13.57
C ALA A 261 7.97 -5.67 -13.34
N LEU A 262 7.41 -4.64 -12.69
CA LEU A 262 8.19 -3.45 -12.31
C LEU A 262 9.24 -3.77 -11.24
N SER A 263 8.89 -4.49 -10.19
CA SER A 263 9.81 -4.89 -9.12
C SER A 263 11.00 -5.69 -9.67
N LYS A 264 10.76 -6.64 -10.60
CA LYS A 264 11.81 -7.42 -11.28
C LYS A 264 12.79 -6.55 -12.06
N ARG A 265 12.36 -5.46 -12.68
CA ARG A 265 13.26 -4.54 -13.40
C ARG A 265 14.14 -3.73 -12.47
N VAL A 266 13.72 -3.55 -11.21
CA VAL A 266 14.39 -2.72 -10.20
C VAL A 266 15.39 -3.52 -9.38
N ILE A 267 15.05 -4.76 -9.04
CA ILE A 267 15.91 -5.62 -8.22
C ILE A 267 16.99 -6.27 -9.09
N ASN A 268 18.20 -6.35 -8.53
CA ASN A 268 19.33 -7.02 -9.17
C ASN A 268 19.04 -8.51 -9.33
N ASN A 269 19.25 -9.05 -10.53
CA ASN A 269 18.96 -10.44 -10.86
C ASN A 269 19.70 -11.45 -9.96
N LYS A 270 20.96 -11.18 -9.60
CA LYS A 270 21.74 -12.04 -8.71
C LYS A 270 21.11 -12.09 -7.33
N PHE A 271 20.77 -10.93 -6.76
CA PHE A 271 20.10 -10.86 -5.47
C PHE A 271 18.76 -11.61 -5.49
N ALA A 272 17.97 -11.39 -6.53
CA ALA A 272 16.67 -12.03 -6.68
C ALA A 272 16.78 -13.57 -6.75
N GLN A 273 17.76 -14.11 -7.49
CA GLN A 273 18.02 -15.55 -7.57
C GLN A 273 18.47 -16.14 -6.22
N GLU A 274 19.42 -15.48 -5.52
CA GLU A 274 19.93 -15.92 -4.23
C GLU A 274 18.82 -15.97 -3.15
N HIS A 275 17.84 -15.07 -3.22
CA HIS A 275 16.77 -14.95 -2.23
C HIS A 275 15.43 -15.53 -2.71
N ARG A 276 15.41 -16.21 -3.88
CA ARG A 276 14.20 -16.83 -4.45
C ARG A 276 13.01 -15.88 -4.56
N LEU A 277 13.29 -14.62 -4.86
CA LEU A 277 12.22 -13.68 -5.18
C LEU A 277 11.49 -14.17 -6.44
N PRO A 278 10.15 -13.99 -6.55
CA PRO A 278 9.40 -14.52 -7.67
C PRO A 278 9.96 -13.96 -8.99
N HIS A 279 10.43 -14.86 -9.84
CA HIS A 279 11.02 -14.57 -11.16
C HIS A 279 10.07 -14.88 -12.32
N GLU A 280 8.90 -15.47 -12.05
CA GLU A 280 7.90 -15.83 -13.05
C GLU A 280 6.60 -15.06 -12.89
#